data_fd4ca2c8d961394403bff1a32be1925e
#
_entry.id   fd4ca2c8d961394403bff1a32be1925e
#
_cell.length_a   1.000
_cell.length_b   1.000
_cell.length_c   1.000
_cell.angle_alpha   90.00
_cell.angle_beta   90.00
_cell.angle_gamma   90.00
#
_symmetry.space_group_name_H-M   'P 1'
#
loop_
_entity.id
_entity.type
_entity.pdbx_description
1 polymer ?
#
loop_
_entity_poly.entity_id
_entity_poly.type
_entity_poly.pdbx_seq_one_letter_code
_entity_poly.pdbx_strand_id
1 'polypeptide(L)' 'MSKRELIERIMLINRSARREFLQTFTENELAEYLRQLESIGPIEEVVAWPMAS' A
#
# COMPACT_ATOMS: atom_id res chain seq x y z
N MET A 1 -0.44 4.85 -13.55
CA MET A 1 0.11 5.53 -12.39
C MET A 1 1.57 5.22 -12.23
N SER A 2 2.34 6.20 -11.83
CA SER A 2 3.73 5.94 -11.57
C SER A 2 3.87 5.30 -10.19
N LYS A 3 5.01 4.69 -9.95
CA LYS A 3 5.27 4.06 -8.67
C LYS A 3 5.17 5.06 -7.54
N ARG A 4 5.67 6.26 -7.78
CA ARG A 4 5.64 7.30 -6.76
C ARG A 4 4.21 7.64 -6.40
N GLU A 5 3.37 7.73 -7.38
CA GLU A 5 1.98 8.07 -7.16
C GLU A 5 1.29 6.97 -6.38
N LEU A 6 1.60 5.73 -6.69
CA LEU A 6 1.03 4.61 -5.96
C LEU A 6 1.43 4.66 -4.49
N ILE A 7 2.70 4.95 -4.25
CA ILE A 7 3.18 5.03 -2.88
C ILE A 7 2.45 6.12 -2.11
N GLU A 8 2.28 7.27 -2.73
CA GLU A 8 1.61 8.37 -2.06
C GLU A 8 0.17 8.04 -1.74
N ARG A 9 -0.51 7.39 -2.66
CA ARG A 9 -1.90 7.03 -2.42
C ARG A 9 -2.01 6.01 -1.31
N ILE A 10 -1.11 5.05 -1.28
CA ILE A 10 -1.12 4.05 -0.23
C ILE A 10 -0.90 4.72 1.12
N MET A 11 0.02 5.66 1.18
CA MET A 11 0.31 6.33 2.44
C MET A 11 -0.85 7.19 2.92
N LEU A 12 -1.67 7.65 2.01
CA LEU A 12 -2.86 8.41 2.41
C LEU A 12 -3.88 7.52 3.07
N ILE A 13 -4.00 6.30 2.62
CA ILE A 13 -4.98 5.37 3.17
C ILE A 13 -4.42 4.69 4.41
N ASN A 14 -3.19 4.23 4.31
CA ASN A 14 -2.54 3.53 5.41
C ASN A 14 -1.40 4.37 5.91
N ARG A 15 -1.63 5.10 6.96
CA ARG A 15 -0.64 6.02 7.49
C ARG A 15 0.53 5.32 8.13
N SER A 16 0.37 4.07 8.45
CA SER A 16 1.46 3.30 9.03
C SER A 16 2.47 2.88 7.99
N ALA A 17 2.11 2.91 6.73
CA ALA A 17 3.02 2.49 5.70
C ALA A 17 4.13 3.51 5.52
N ARG A 18 5.33 3.03 5.34
CA ARG A 18 6.47 3.91 5.17
C ARG A 18 6.92 3.89 3.72
N ARG A 19 7.35 5.05 3.26
CA ARG A 19 7.79 5.17 1.89
C ARG A 19 8.94 4.22 1.59
N GLU A 20 9.89 4.13 2.50
CA GLU A 20 11.04 3.27 2.28
C GLU A 20 10.62 1.82 2.09
N PHE A 21 9.66 1.41 2.88
CA PHE A 21 9.17 0.06 2.78
C PHE A 21 8.46 -0.17 1.45
N LEU A 22 7.63 0.79 1.07
CA LEU A 22 6.87 0.65 -0.16
C LEU A 22 7.75 0.70 -1.38
N GLN A 23 8.86 1.37 -1.30
CA GLN A 23 9.76 1.47 -2.44
C GLN A 23 10.41 0.15 -2.79
N THR A 24 10.41 -0.79 -1.87
CA THR A 24 10.98 -2.09 -2.17
C THR A 24 10.06 -2.96 -3.00
N PHE A 25 8.82 -2.51 -3.21
CA PHE A 25 7.86 -3.26 -3.98
C PHE A 25 7.90 -2.83 -5.44
N THR A 26 7.46 -3.71 -6.32
CA THR A 26 7.33 -3.33 -7.71
C THR A 26 6.07 -2.51 -7.88
N GLU A 27 5.98 -1.87 -9.04
CA GLU A 27 4.82 -1.08 -9.35
C GLU A 27 3.55 -1.93 -9.35
N ASN A 28 3.65 -3.13 -9.89
CA ASN A 28 2.50 -4.03 -9.92
C ASN A 28 2.06 -4.40 -8.52
N GLU A 29 3.02 -4.67 -7.66
CA GLU A 29 2.70 -5.03 -6.29
C GLU A 29 2.03 -3.90 -5.55
N LEU A 30 2.51 -2.70 -5.77
CA LEU A 30 1.91 -1.54 -5.14
C LEU A 30 0.50 -1.29 -5.64
N ALA A 31 0.30 -1.50 -6.92
CA ALA A 31 -1.03 -1.30 -7.49
C ALA A 31 -2.03 -2.27 -6.90
N GLU A 32 -1.62 -3.52 -6.73
CA GLU A 32 -2.51 -4.50 -6.14
C GLU A 32 -2.81 -4.19 -4.69
N TYR A 33 -1.79 -3.76 -3.98
CA TYR A 33 -1.98 -3.42 -2.59
C TYR A 33 -2.95 -2.24 -2.46
N LEU A 34 -2.77 -1.26 -3.30
CA LEU A 34 -3.65 -0.11 -3.28
C LEU A 34 -5.09 -0.50 -3.58
N ARG A 35 -5.28 -1.40 -4.52
CA ARG A 35 -6.62 -1.88 -4.83
C ARG A 35 -7.26 -2.53 -3.63
N GLN A 36 -6.50 -3.32 -2.90
CA GLN A 36 -7.04 -3.97 -1.71
C GLN A 36 -7.39 -2.96 -0.64
N LEU A 37 -6.56 -1.97 -0.48
CA LEU A 37 -6.85 -0.93 0.50
C LEU A 37 -8.11 -0.17 0.15
N GLU A 38 -8.27 0.15 -1.11
CA GLU A 38 -9.45 0.89 -1.54
C GLU A 38 -10.70 0.06 -1.42
N SER A 39 -10.56 -1.23 -1.62
CA SER A 39 -11.69 -2.11 -1.54
C SER A 39 -12.18 -2.27 -0.10
N ILE A 40 -11.24 -2.32 0.83
CA ILE A 40 -11.59 -2.51 2.23
C ILE A 40 -11.89 -1.20 2.92
N GLY A 41 -11.31 -0.13 2.41
CA GLY A 41 -11.47 1.17 3.04
C GLY A 41 -10.31 1.46 3.95
N PRO A 42 -10.35 2.58 4.63
CA PRO A 42 -9.24 2.97 5.50
C PRO A 42 -9.07 1.94 6.60
N ILE A 43 -7.86 1.52 6.78
CA ILE A 43 -7.54 0.55 7.79
C ILE A 43 -6.82 1.25 8.89
N GLU A 44 -7.38 1.23 10.06
CA GLU A 44 -6.73 1.85 11.18
C GLU A 44 -5.82 0.92 11.89
N GLU A 45 -6.13 -0.35 11.85
CA GLU A 45 -5.28 -1.31 12.49
C GLU A 45 -4.37 -1.93 11.50
N VAL A 46 -3.19 -2.19 11.91
CA VAL A 46 -2.26 -2.85 11.07
C VAL A 46 -2.69 -4.25 10.86
N VAL A 47 -3.08 -4.53 9.69
CA VAL A 47 -3.43 -5.88 9.36
C VAL A 47 -2.24 -6.52 8.71
N ALA A 48 -1.98 -7.73 9.03
CA ALA A 48 -0.88 -8.41 8.39
C ALA A 48 -1.02 -8.32 6.90
N TRP A 49 0.08 -8.09 6.26
CA TRP A 49 0.08 -8.06 4.83
C TRP A 49 -0.36 -9.39 4.29
N PRO A 50 -1.21 -9.37 3.30
CA PRO A 50 -1.63 -10.65 2.73
C PRO A 50 -0.49 -11.43 2.18
N MET A 51 0.55 -10.77 1.81
CA MET A 51 1.66 -11.49 1.26
C MET A 51 2.67 -11.85 2.23
N ALA A 52 2.42 -11.65 3.45
CA ALA A 52 3.38 -12.02 4.46
C ALA A 52 3.53 -13.50 4.52
N SER A 53 3.09 -14.19 3.73
CA SER A 53 3.26 -15.63 3.76
C SER A 53 4.58 -16.05 3.17
#